data_d65e99745cfa235991b7a017ed5299ab
#
_entry.id   d65e99745cfa235991b7a017ed5299ab
#
_cell.length_a   1.000
_cell.length_b   1.000
_cell.length_c   1.000
_cell.angle_alpha   90.00
_cell.angle_beta   90.00
_cell.angle_gamma   90.00
#
_symmetry.space_group_name_H-M   'P 1'
#
loop_
_entity.id
_entity.type
_entity.pdbx_description
1 polymer ?
#
loop_
_entity_poly.entity_id
_entity_poly.type
_entity_poly.pdbx_seq_one_letter_code
_entity_poly.pdbx_strand_id
1 'polypeptide(L)'
;MRLLVILSPTDRWGTKTEYTRLQKFLHKDGYLRIAPEVYMRIVQNRKASEKHYRRIEEYAPKTGIVRLLRLTEKQYNNIYMVAGEPDYQEKVVGTNSHIML
;
A
#
# COMPACT_ATOMS: atom_id res chain seq x y z
N MET A 1 -3.65 11.39 -4.73
CA MET A 1 -4.39 10.16 -4.46
C MET A 1 -3.44 9.10 -3.93
N ARG A 2 -3.89 8.29 -3.03
CA ARG A 2 -3.08 7.22 -2.45
C ARG A 2 -3.69 5.86 -2.73
N LEU A 3 -2.82 4.92 -3.04
CA LEU A 3 -3.20 3.54 -3.24
C LEU A 3 -2.69 2.72 -2.06
N LEU A 4 -3.61 2.06 -1.37
CA LEU A 4 -3.29 1.16 -0.29
C LEU A 4 -3.40 -0.29 -0.77
N VAL A 5 -2.43 -1.08 -0.36
CA VAL A 5 -2.43 -2.53 -0.60
C VAL A 5 -2.53 -3.19 0.75
N ILE A 6 -3.61 -3.90 0.97
CA ILE A 6 -3.90 -4.55 2.24
C ILE A 6 -3.78 -6.05 2.05
N LEU A 7 -2.85 -6.66 2.76
CA LEU A 7 -2.56 -8.08 2.65
C LEU A 7 -3.21 -8.84 3.80
N SER A 8 -3.85 -9.94 3.49
CA SER A 8 -4.40 -10.84 4.51
C SER A 8 -3.97 -12.26 4.17
N PRO A 9 -2.73 -12.62 4.52
CA PRO A 9 -2.23 -13.95 4.23
C PRO A 9 -2.97 -15.00 5.05
N THR A 10 -3.09 -16.18 4.50
CA THR A 10 -3.76 -17.29 5.19
C THR A 10 -2.86 -17.99 6.17
N ASP A 11 -1.64 -17.55 6.31
CA ASP A 11 -0.66 -18.15 7.23
C ASP A 11 -0.53 -19.64 7.00
N ARG A 12 -0.20 -20.02 5.79
CA ARG A 12 -0.06 -21.42 5.46
C ARG A 12 1.25 -21.67 4.75
N TRP A 13 1.66 -22.91 4.81
CA TRP A 13 2.82 -23.42 4.10
C TRP A 13 2.60 -23.17 2.62
N GLY A 14 3.55 -22.76 1.91
CA GLY A 14 3.45 -22.55 0.47
C GLY A 14 2.98 -21.17 0.04
N THR A 15 2.23 -20.46 0.88
CA THR A 15 1.82 -19.10 0.55
C THR A 15 2.81 -18.06 1.02
N LYS A 16 3.62 -18.38 2.01
CA LYS A 16 4.60 -17.46 2.57
C LYS A 16 5.57 -16.95 1.51
N THR A 17 6.03 -17.83 0.64
CA THR A 17 6.96 -17.45 -0.43
C THR A 17 6.31 -16.49 -1.41
N GLU A 18 5.04 -16.74 -1.76
CA GLU A 18 4.29 -15.88 -2.67
C GLU A 18 4.07 -14.50 -2.07
N TYR A 19 3.73 -14.43 -0.79
CA TYR A 19 3.58 -13.14 -0.10
C TYR A 19 4.91 -12.40 0.00
N THR A 20 5.98 -13.11 0.29
CA THR A 20 7.31 -12.50 0.32
C THR A 20 7.66 -11.92 -1.05
N ARG A 21 7.33 -12.64 -2.12
CA ARG A 21 7.56 -12.17 -3.48
C ARG A 21 6.76 -10.89 -3.76
N LEU A 22 5.49 -10.86 -3.35
CA LEU A 22 4.66 -9.68 -3.51
C LEU A 22 5.20 -8.51 -2.69
N GLN A 23 5.60 -8.75 -1.45
CA GLN A 23 6.16 -7.70 -0.60
C GLN A 23 7.44 -7.11 -1.18
N LYS A 24 8.31 -7.94 -1.73
CA LYS A 24 9.53 -7.48 -2.39
C LYS A 24 9.20 -6.62 -3.61
N PHE A 25 8.21 -7.04 -4.38
CA PHE A 25 7.75 -6.26 -5.53
C PHE A 25 7.22 -4.90 -5.09
N LEU A 26 6.38 -4.87 -4.07
CA LEU A 26 5.82 -3.61 -3.57
C LEU A 26 6.91 -2.66 -3.11
N HIS A 27 7.87 -3.17 -2.36
CA HIS A 27 9.00 -2.36 -1.91
C HIS A 27 9.78 -1.80 -3.09
N LYS A 28 10.09 -2.65 -4.06
CA LYS A 28 10.84 -2.24 -5.25
C LYS A 28 10.07 -1.25 -6.11
N ASP A 29 8.75 -1.36 -6.15
CA ASP A 29 7.90 -0.47 -6.93
C ASP A 29 7.55 0.83 -6.20
N GLY A 30 8.19 1.09 -5.07
CA GLY A 30 8.08 2.38 -4.39
C GLY A 30 6.99 2.50 -3.35
N TYR A 31 6.44 1.38 -2.89
CA TYR A 31 5.45 1.42 -1.82
C TYR A 31 6.14 1.53 -0.46
N LEU A 32 5.51 2.27 0.45
CA LEU A 32 5.93 2.36 1.83
C LEU A 32 5.10 1.37 2.65
N ARG A 33 5.77 0.66 3.54
CA ARG A 33 5.10 -0.23 4.48
C ARG A 33 4.64 0.58 5.67
N ILE A 34 3.35 0.85 5.78
CA ILE A 34 2.80 1.67 6.86
C ILE A 34 2.25 0.84 8.01
N ALA A 35 2.12 -0.45 7.82
CA ALA A 35 1.78 -1.44 8.84
C ALA A 35 2.32 -2.79 8.36
N PRO A 36 2.41 -3.81 9.21
CA PRO A 36 2.99 -5.09 8.80
C PRO A 36 2.42 -5.66 7.50
N GLU A 37 1.14 -5.45 7.26
CA GLU A 37 0.48 -6.00 6.09
C GLU A 37 -0.23 -4.95 5.27
N VAL A 38 0.19 -3.69 5.39
CA VAL A 38 -0.39 -2.58 4.65
C VAL A 38 0.72 -1.76 4.00
N TYR A 39 0.60 -1.57 2.70
CA TYR A 39 1.54 -0.78 1.92
C TYR A 39 0.81 0.37 1.28
N MET A 40 1.50 1.46 1.06
CA MET A 40 0.92 2.68 0.51
C MET A 40 1.85 3.29 -0.52
N ARG A 41 1.27 3.78 -1.61
CA ARG A 41 1.99 4.53 -2.62
C ARG A 41 1.15 5.73 -3.04
N ILE A 42 1.79 6.87 -3.28
CA ILE A 42 1.12 8.01 -3.88
C ILE A 42 1.03 7.76 -5.37
N VAL A 43 -0.17 7.95 -5.92
CA VAL A 43 -0.41 7.86 -7.36
C VAL A 43 -1.04 9.17 -7.82
N GLN A 44 -0.80 9.50 -9.07
CA GLN A 44 -1.19 10.80 -9.60
C GLN A 44 -2.70 10.97 -9.69
N ASN A 45 -3.38 9.94 -10.17
CA ASN A 45 -4.81 9.97 -10.36
C ASN A 45 -5.36 8.55 -10.45
N ARG A 46 -6.67 8.44 -10.65
CA ARG A 46 -7.35 7.16 -10.74
C ARG A 46 -6.82 6.31 -11.89
N LYS A 47 -6.59 6.92 -13.04
CA LYS A 47 -6.11 6.20 -14.21
C LYS A 47 -4.72 5.62 -13.97
N ALA A 48 -3.85 6.38 -13.34
CA ALA A 48 -2.51 5.90 -12.99
C ALA A 48 -2.57 4.72 -12.02
N SER A 49 -3.55 4.72 -11.11
CA SER A 49 -3.69 3.63 -10.16
C SER A 49 -4.04 2.30 -10.83
N GLU A 50 -4.72 2.34 -11.97
CA GLU A 50 -5.10 1.13 -12.69
C GLU A 50 -3.90 0.36 -13.23
N LYS A 51 -2.84 1.06 -13.63
CA LYS A 51 -1.57 0.44 -13.99
C LYS A 51 -1.01 -0.37 -12.83
N HIS A 52 -1.07 0.20 -11.64
CA HIS A 52 -0.56 -0.46 -10.45
C HIS A 52 -1.39 -1.68 -10.09
N TYR A 53 -2.69 -1.63 -10.31
CA TYR A 53 -3.57 -2.78 -10.11
C TYR A 53 -3.09 -3.97 -10.93
N ARG A 54 -2.80 -3.73 -12.21
CA ARG A 54 -2.35 -4.80 -13.11
C ARG A 54 -1.02 -5.38 -12.68
N ARG A 55 -0.09 -4.53 -12.27
CA ARG A 55 1.22 -4.97 -11.80
C ARG A 55 1.10 -5.84 -10.55
N ILE A 56 0.26 -5.41 -9.62
CA ILE A 56 0.04 -6.16 -8.39
C ILE A 56 -0.60 -7.51 -8.68
N GLU A 57 -1.56 -7.54 -9.61
CA GLU A 57 -2.21 -8.78 -10.02
C GLU A 57 -1.21 -9.82 -10.51
N GLU A 58 -0.17 -9.40 -11.20
CA GLU A 58 0.87 -10.31 -11.68
C GLU A 58 1.64 -10.99 -10.55
N TYR A 59 1.67 -10.39 -9.40
CA TYR A 59 2.40 -10.90 -8.23
C TYR A 59 1.47 -11.44 -7.16
N ALA A 60 0.18 -11.49 -7.43
CA ALA A 60 -0.79 -11.92 -6.44
C ALA A 60 -0.56 -13.37 -6.03
N PRO A 61 -0.63 -13.69 -4.74
CA PRO A 61 -0.53 -15.07 -4.29
C PRO A 61 -1.79 -15.84 -4.67
N LYS A 62 -1.68 -17.15 -4.72
CA LYS A 62 -2.81 -18.01 -5.08
C LYS A 62 -3.84 -18.12 -3.98
N THR A 63 -3.44 -17.89 -2.73
CA THR A 63 -4.33 -18.00 -1.58
C THR A 63 -4.22 -16.76 -0.74
N GLY A 64 -5.15 -16.61 0.20
CA GLY A 64 -5.22 -15.41 1.00
C GLY A 64 -5.96 -14.30 0.27
N ILE A 65 -5.88 -13.10 0.79
CA ILE A 65 -6.62 -11.96 0.25
C ILE A 65 -5.67 -10.78 0.08
N VAL A 66 -5.76 -10.15 -1.08
CA VAL A 66 -5.06 -8.88 -1.34
C VAL A 66 -6.12 -7.87 -1.75
N ARG A 67 -6.24 -6.81 -0.97
CA ARG A 67 -7.20 -5.74 -1.24
C ARG A 67 -6.47 -4.49 -1.67
N LEU A 68 -7.05 -3.79 -2.63
CA LEU A 68 -6.54 -2.51 -3.10
C LEU A 68 -7.59 -1.44 -2.81
N LEU A 69 -7.16 -0.33 -2.24
CA LEU A 69 -8.06 0.75 -1.88
C LEU A 69 -7.46 2.08 -2.34
N ARG A 70 -8.22 2.82 -3.12
CA ARG A 70 -7.82 4.17 -3.53
C ARG A 70 -8.44 5.18 -2.60
N LEU A 71 -7.62 6.13 -2.15
CA LEU A 71 -8.06 7.21 -1.28
C LEU A 71 -7.57 8.54 -1.84
N THR A 72 -8.44 9.55 -1.76
CA THR A 72 -7.98 10.91 -1.98
C THR A 72 -7.10 11.33 -0.81
N GLU A 73 -6.33 12.42 -0.97
CA GLU A 73 -5.53 12.94 0.15
C GLU A 73 -6.41 13.30 1.33
N LYS A 74 -7.57 13.87 1.07
CA LYS A 74 -8.51 14.22 2.14
C LYS A 74 -8.99 12.98 2.90
N GLN A 75 -9.32 11.92 2.18
CA GLN A 75 -9.74 10.67 2.81
C GLN A 75 -8.60 10.05 3.62
N TYR A 76 -7.41 10.05 3.08
CA TYR A 76 -6.25 9.52 3.78
C TYR A 76 -5.97 10.29 5.06
N ASN A 77 -6.07 11.63 5.00
CA ASN A 77 -5.83 12.48 6.15
C ASN A 77 -6.92 12.35 7.22
N ASN A 78 -8.06 11.79 6.87
CA ASN A 78 -9.14 11.54 7.82
C ASN A 78 -8.99 10.22 8.57
N ILE A 79 -7.96 9.45 8.27
CA ILE A 79 -7.68 8.24 9.03
C ILE A 79 -7.32 8.65 10.45
N TYR A 80 -8.07 8.12 11.41
CA TYR A 80 -7.86 8.44 12.81
C TYR A 80 -6.98 7.39 13.47
N MET A 81 -5.86 7.82 14.02
CA MET A 81 -4.93 6.92 14.70
C MET A 81 -5.37 6.72 16.14
N VAL A 82 -6.06 5.62 16.37
CA VAL A 82 -6.52 5.28 17.74
C VAL A 82 -5.33 5.00 18.64
N ALA A 83 -4.29 4.39 18.10
CA ALA A 83 -3.06 4.09 18.81
C ALA A 83 -1.91 4.10 17.84
N GLY A 84 -0.70 4.39 18.31
CA GLY A 84 0.49 4.41 17.49
C GLY A 84 0.73 5.75 16.83
N GLU A 85 1.85 5.84 16.13
CA GLU A 85 2.28 7.04 15.42
C GLU A 85 2.56 6.67 13.97
N PRO A 86 2.29 7.57 13.01
CA PRO A 86 2.71 7.34 11.63
C PRO A 86 4.22 7.21 11.54
N ASP A 87 4.67 6.37 10.62
CA ASP A 87 6.07 6.22 10.29
C ASP A 87 6.66 7.56 9.84
N TYR A 88 7.95 7.78 10.11
CA TYR A 88 8.62 9.01 9.68
C TYR A 88 8.50 9.23 8.17
N GLN A 89 8.70 8.19 7.37
CA GLN A 89 8.60 8.32 5.92
C GLN A 89 7.18 8.66 5.49
N GLU A 90 6.20 8.13 6.17
CA GLU A 90 4.80 8.45 5.91
C GLU A 90 4.52 9.92 6.19
N LYS A 91 5.04 10.44 7.29
CA LYS A 91 4.91 11.86 7.64
C LYS A 91 5.61 12.76 6.62
N VAL A 92 6.81 12.39 6.23
CA VAL A 92 7.59 13.18 5.26
C VAL A 92 6.88 13.25 3.92
N VAL A 93 6.35 12.13 3.44
CA VAL A 93 5.61 12.08 2.19
C VAL A 93 4.37 12.97 2.28
N GLY A 94 3.62 12.87 3.39
CA GLY A 94 2.47 13.72 3.62
C GLY A 94 2.81 15.20 3.67
N THR A 95 3.90 15.54 4.35
CA THR A 95 4.38 16.90 4.47
C THR A 95 4.77 17.46 3.11
N ASN A 96 5.49 16.68 2.30
CA ASN A 96 5.88 17.11 0.95
C ASN A 96 4.67 17.34 0.08
N SER A 97 3.68 16.47 0.12
CA SER A 97 2.43 16.66 -0.62
C SER A 97 1.74 17.94 -0.19
N HIS A 98 1.75 18.21 1.09
CA HIS A 98 1.12 19.39 1.66
C HIS A 98 1.84 20.68 1.25
N ILE A 99 3.16 20.64 1.25
CA ILE A 99 3.97 21.78 0.85
C ILE A 99 3.76 22.13 -0.61
N MET A 100 3.54 21.14 -1.44
CA MET A 100 3.35 21.34 -2.87
C MET A 100 2.00 21.96 -3.22
N LEU A 101 1.12 22.03 -2.27
CA LEU A 101 -0.17 22.69 -2.46
C LEU A 101 -0.04 24.21 -2.32
#